data_eef460c2bf835c6477ad8d1b232d7b4b
#
_entry.id   eef460c2bf835c6477ad8d1b232d7b4b
#
_cell.length_a   1.000
_cell.length_b   1.000
_cell.length_c   1.000
_cell.angle_alpha   90.00
_cell.angle_beta   90.00
_cell.angle_gamma   90.00
#
_symmetry.space_group_name_H-M   'P 1'
#
loop_
_entity.id
_entity.type
_entity.pdbx_description
1 polymer ?
#
loop_
_entity_poly.entity_id
_entity_poly.type
_entity_poly.pdbx_seq_one_letter_code
_entity_poly.pdbx_strand_id
1 'polypeptide(L)'
;MNTALAYNQKSIRKIVNHSLYFTVLLSLFCSQSLLVNNNLFANEAIINNGANITQDKVEEQTRSLTEEKQRWESMLRQRYRNGAILTLADGVKHIRMVKYINSRPVKINIVEVNTKINPNIEIAPQLASTNLKHRATIRTIASRNNSIAAVNGTYFKPQTGVPLGTLMIDKKIYTGPIFNRVAMGISKDGFKMSKLGLISYVRAGSTHLKVDNINQPRILSTYVLIYTQDWGQTSPTPPKYGINIAVDSTGKIISKSYGSTTIPAQGYVISGPKDKLQPFFDAKEIVLDVKVNPIWGEVDHIISGGPYLVKDGQVFVDAAAQKLNSVTGRNPRTAIGYTRDNEFIMITVDGREHASIGMTLGETARLMKEFGCVEAMNLDGGG
;
A
#
# COMPACT_ATOMS: atom_id res chain seq x y z
N MET A 1 14.48 1.90 -19.92
CA MET A 1 14.39 2.47 -18.56
C MET A 1 14.20 1.33 -17.59
N ASN A 2 15.16 1.10 -16.71
CA ASN A 2 15.13 -0.03 -15.78
C ASN A 2 14.05 0.20 -14.75
N THR A 3 13.04 -0.64 -14.67
CA THR A 3 12.16 -0.77 -13.52
C THR A 3 12.96 -1.37 -12.36
N ALA A 4 13.80 -0.54 -11.76
CA ALA A 4 14.59 -0.97 -10.62
C ALA A 4 13.73 -0.93 -9.36
N LEU A 5 13.79 -1.98 -8.55
CA LEU A 5 13.53 -1.85 -7.13
C LEU A 5 14.41 -0.70 -6.62
N ALA A 6 13.79 0.44 -6.26
CA ALA A 6 14.54 1.54 -5.69
C ALA A 6 14.87 1.16 -4.26
N TYR A 7 16.11 0.79 -4.00
CA TYR A 7 16.56 0.65 -2.64
C TYR A 7 17.64 1.69 -2.35
N ASN A 8 17.60 2.24 -1.17
CA ASN A 8 18.42 3.40 -0.82
C ASN A 8 19.71 2.97 -0.14
N GLN A 9 20.76 2.67 -0.96
CA GLN A 9 22.08 2.36 -0.44
C GLN A 9 22.68 3.46 0.47
N LYS A 10 22.27 4.72 0.27
CA LYS A 10 22.76 5.82 1.12
C LYS A 10 22.15 5.80 2.53
N SER A 11 20.89 5.36 2.66
CA SER A 11 20.25 5.23 3.99
C SER A 11 20.93 4.15 4.81
N ILE A 12 21.29 3.02 4.22
CA ILE A 12 22.02 1.96 4.92
C ILE A 12 23.41 2.47 5.37
N ARG A 13 24.14 3.21 4.52
CA ARG A 13 25.42 3.80 4.91
C ARG A 13 25.28 4.87 5.98
N LYS A 14 24.21 5.67 5.96
CA LYS A 14 23.99 6.71 6.97
C LYS A 14 23.58 6.12 8.33
N ILE A 15 22.75 5.08 8.34
CA ILE A 15 22.39 4.37 9.58
C ILE A 15 23.61 3.67 10.17
N VAL A 16 24.41 3.00 9.35
CA VAL A 16 25.65 2.36 9.80
C VAL A 16 26.67 3.40 10.29
N ASN A 17 26.84 4.54 9.59
CA ASN A 17 27.77 5.58 10.02
C ASN A 17 27.31 6.35 11.26
N HIS A 18 26.03 6.66 11.40
CA HIS A 18 25.54 7.28 12.64
C HIS A 18 25.55 6.32 13.83
N SER A 19 25.23 5.07 13.62
CA SER A 19 25.38 4.04 14.66
C SER A 19 26.86 3.84 15.06
N LEU A 20 27.80 3.79 14.09
CA LEU A 20 29.23 3.69 14.41
C LEU A 20 29.77 4.94 15.12
N TYR A 21 29.39 6.15 14.72
CA TYR A 21 29.86 7.38 15.39
C TYR A 21 29.30 7.53 16.80
N PHE A 22 28.05 7.15 17.02
CA PHE A 22 27.46 7.14 18.37
C PHE A 22 28.09 6.05 19.26
N THR A 23 28.39 4.89 18.71
CA THR A 23 29.04 3.79 19.44
C THR A 23 30.50 4.11 19.77
N VAL A 24 31.25 4.77 18.89
CA VAL A 24 32.65 5.11 19.12
C VAL A 24 32.82 6.30 20.10
N LEU A 25 31.92 7.27 20.14
CA LEU A 25 31.98 8.36 21.15
C LEU A 25 31.46 7.92 22.53
N LEU A 26 30.59 6.93 22.64
CA LEU A 26 30.14 6.36 23.92
C LEU A 26 31.07 5.31 24.48
N SER A 27 31.90 4.62 23.63
CA SER A 27 32.81 3.58 24.08
C SER A 27 34.06 4.10 24.82
N LEU A 28 34.32 5.40 24.79
CA LEU A 28 35.42 6.02 25.53
C LEU A 28 35.04 6.50 26.94
N PHE A 29 33.75 6.54 27.29
CA PHE A 29 33.32 7.03 28.60
C PHE A 29 32.42 6.12 29.42
N CYS A 30 31.96 4.96 28.91
CA CYS A 30 30.97 4.13 29.63
C CYS A 30 30.98 2.65 29.28
N SER A 31 32.11 1.94 29.51
CA SER A 31 32.16 0.48 29.31
C SER A 31 31.47 -0.35 30.40
N GLN A 32 30.90 0.27 31.44
CA GLN A 32 30.13 -0.41 32.48
C GLN A 32 28.65 0.06 32.60
N SER A 33 28.29 1.20 32.05
CA SER A 33 26.92 1.74 32.18
C SER A 33 25.96 1.31 31.05
N LEU A 34 26.47 0.94 29.88
CA LEU A 34 25.64 0.51 28.74
C LEU A 34 25.00 -0.88 28.93
N LEU A 35 25.66 -1.79 29.67
CA LEU A 35 25.08 -3.07 30.03
C LEU A 35 23.99 -2.95 31.10
N VAL A 36 24.13 -1.97 31.99
CA VAL A 36 23.14 -1.68 33.03
C VAL A 36 21.90 -0.96 32.45
N ASN A 37 22.09 -0.05 31.50
CA ASN A 37 20.95 0.67 30.89
C ASN A 37 20.10 -0.18 29.95
N ASN A 38 20.67 -1.11 29.17
CA ASN A 38 19.89 -2.04 28.38
C ASN A 38 19.04 -2.98 29.25
N ASN A 39 19.53 -3.37 30.44
CA ASN A 39 18.76 -4.11 31.40
C ASN A 39 17.69 -3.26 32.12
N LEU A 40 17.94 -1.96 32.32
CA LEU A 40 16.97 -1.05 32.96
C LEU A 40 15.79 -0.74 32.01
N PHE A 41 16.00 -0.47 30.73
CA PHE A 41 14.91 -0.29 29.77
C PHE A 41 14.10 -1.57 29.53
N ALA A 42 14.76 -2.73 29.52
CA ALA A 42 14.05 -4.00 29.50
C ALA A 42 13.22 -4.22 30.78
N ASN A 43 13.78 -3.86 31.95
CA ASN A 43 13.07 -3.99 33.21
C ASN A 43 11.93 -2.96 33.41
N GLU A 44 12.06 -1.72 32.95
CA GLU A 44 10.97 -0.73 33.01
C GLU A 44 9.80 -1.11 32.08
N ALA A 45 10.08 -1.63 30.89
CA ALA A 45 9.03 -2.17 30.00
C ALA A 45 8.33 -3.42 30.60
N ILE A 46 9.04 -4.22 31.37
CA ILE A 46 8.52 -5.39 32.09
C ILE A 46 7.67 -4.99 33.31
N ILE A 47 8.10 -3.95 34.05
CA ILE A 47 7.40 -3.47 35.25
C ILE A 47 6.07 -2.80 34.87
N ASN A 48 6.01 -2.09 33.73
CA ASN A 48 4.80 -1.38 33.28
C ASN A 48 3.71 -2.31 32.71
N ASN A 49 4.04 -3.54 32.30
CA ASN A 49 3.05 -4.48 31.74
C ASN A 49 2.60 -5.62 32.66
N GLY A 50 3.04 -5.67 33.91
CA GLY A 50 2.57 -6.64 34.89
C GLY A 50 2.82 -8.13 34.56
N ALA A 51 3.65 -8.43 33.56
CA ALA A 51 4.04 -9.79 33.21
C ALA A 51 5.50 -10.03 33.65
N ASN A 52 5.69 -10.85 34.69
CA ASN A 52 6.98 -11.44 35.03
C ASN A 52 7.44 -12.31 33.84
N ILE A 53 8.12 -11.74 32.86
CA ILE A 53 8.83 -12.51 31.84
C ILE A 53 10.07 -13.05 32.52
N THR A 54 10.08 -14.33 32.83
CA THR A 54 11.27 -15.01 33.36
C THR A 54 12.33 -15.10 32.28
N GLN A 55 13.61 -15.18 32.69
CA GLN A 55 14.74 -15.31 31.75
C GLN A 55 14.54 -16.51 30.80
N ASP A 56 13.96 -17.59 31.28
CA ASP A 56 13.60 -18.78 30.50
C ASP A 56 12.68 -18.46 29.32
N LYS A 57 11.67 -17.59 29.51
CA LYS A 57 10.77 -17.19 28.43
C LYS A 57 11.48 -16.33 27.36
N VAL A 58 12.42 -15.49 27.75
CA VAL A 58 13.20 -14.68 26.81
C VAL A 58 14.14 -15.58 25.99
N GLU A 59 14.76 -16.57 26.62
CA GLU A 59 15.61 -17.54 25.94
C GLU A 59 14.79 -18.43 24.97
N GLU A 60 13.61 -18.90 25.39
CA GLU A 60 12.68 -19.66 24.54
C GLU A 60 12.21 -18.85 23.33
N GLN A 61 11.83 -17.59 23.52
CA GLN A 61 11.45 -16.70 22.40
C GLN A 61 12.61 -16.45 21.44
N THR A 62 13.81 -16.22 21.95
CA THR A 62 15.01 -16.01 21.16
C THR A 62 15.37 -17.25 20.33
N ARG A 63 15.25 -18.43 20.93
CA ARG A 63 15.47 -19.71 20.26
C ARG A 63 14.44 -19.94 19.17
N SER A 64 13.15 -19.76 19.46
CA SER A 64 12.06 -19.89 18.50
C SER A 64 12.23 -18.96 17.30
N LEU A 65 12.60 -17.69 17.53
CA LEU A 65 12.87 -16.72 16.46
C LEU A 65 14.05 -17.14 15.59
N THR A 66 15.11 -17.68 16.19
CA THR A 66 16.30 -18.17 15.48
C THR A 66 15.95 -19.36 14.59
N GLU A 67 15.17 -20.29 15.10
CA GLU A 67 14.71 -21.47 14.35
C GLU A 67 13.80 -21.05 13.18
N GLU A 68 12.88 -20.09 13.40
CA GLU A 68 12.02 -19.55 12.35
C GLU A 68 12.85 -18.86 11.24
N LYS A 69 13.84 -18.06 11.61
CA LYS A 69 14.75 -17.40 10.66
C LYS A 69 15.52 -18.44 9.82
N GLN A 70 16.07 -19.46 10.42
CA GLN A 70 16.79 -20.54 9.72
C GLN A 70 15.88 -21.32 8.77
N ARG A 71 14.64 -21.65 9.22
CA ARG A 71 13.64 -22.32 8.42
C ARG A 71 13.26 -21.46 7.20
N TRP A 72 12.99 -20.17 7.41
CA TRP A 72 12.67 -19.24 6.34
C TRP A 72 13.81 -19.11 5.34
N GLU A 73 15.05 -18.93 5.78
CA GLU A 73 16.23 -18.85 4.89
C GLU A 73 16.44 -20.14 4.07
N SER A 74 16.19 -21.29 4.66
CA SER A 74 16.25 -22.57 3.95
C SER A 74 15.16 -22.64 2.86
N MET A 75 13.95 -22.23 3.21
CA MET A 75 12.82 -22.19 2.28
C MET A 75 13.06 -21.20 1.12
N LEU A 76 13.64 -20.03 1.39
CA LEU A 76 14.03 -19.07 0.35
C LEU A 76 15.00 -19.67 -0.66
N ARG A 77 16.02 -20.40 -0.21
CA ARG A 77 16.99 -21.07 -1.10
C ARG A 77 16.32 -22.13 -1.97
N GLN A 78 15.32 -22.82 -1.45
CA GLN A 78 14.54 -23.79 -2.21
C GLN A 78 13.60 -23.12 -3.21
N ARG A 79 12.89 -22.07 -2.81
CA ARG A 79 11.92 -21.30 -3.61
C ARG A 79 12.60 -20.57 -4.76
N TYR A 80 13.75 -19.94 -4.48
CA TYR A 80 14.48 -19.10 -5.42
C TYR A 80 15.78 -19.75 -5.91
N ARG A 81 15.70 -21.00 -6.35
CA ARG A 81 16.86 -21.70 -6.93
C ARG A 81 17.49 -20.85 -8.04
N ASN A 82 18.81 -20.72 -8.05
CA ASN A 82 19.59 -19.89 -8.98
C ASN A 82 19.36 -18.37 -8.83
N GLY A 83 18.66 -17.92 -7.80
CA GLY A 83 18.56 -16.51 -7.43
C GLY A 83 19.72 -16.04 -6.55
N ALA A 84 20.21 -14.84 -6.79
CA ALA A 84 21.16 -14.18 -5.88
C ALA A 84 20.36 -13.52 -4.74
N ILE A 85 20.51 -14.03 -3.52
CA ILE A 85 19.80 -13.57 -2.33
C ILE A 85 20.68 -12.63 -1.53
N LEU A 86 20.18 -11.42 -1.25
CA LEU A 86 20.80 -10.39 -0.42
C LEU A 86 19.90 -10.06 0.76
N THR A 87 20.46 -10.02 1.96
CA THR A 87 19.75 -9.52 3.15
C THR A 87 19.75 -8.01 3.14
N LEU A 88 18.58 -7.39 3.19
CA LEU A 88 18.42 -5.94 3.31
C LEU A 88 18.25 -5.51 4.78
N ALA A 89 17.52 -6.30 5.53
CA ALA A 89 17.31 -6.19 6.98
C ALA A 89 16.89 -7.57 7.52
N ASP A 90 16.85 -7.74 8.84
CA ASP A 90 16.22 -8.92 9.43
C ASP A 90 14.77 -9.00 8.96
N GLY A 91 14.35 -10.17 8.50
CA GLY A 91 13.03 -10.39 7.92
C GLY A 91 12.84 -9.79 6.51
N VAL A 92 13.86 -9.20 5.86
CA VAL A 92 13.76 -8.63 4.51
C VAL A 92 14.88 -9.13 3.61
N LYS A 93 14.52 -9.83 2.54
CA LYS A 93 15.48 -10.33 1.53
C LYS A 93 15.16 -9.77 0.15
N HIS A 94 16.21 -9.40 -0.57
CA HIS A 94 16.14 -9.06 -1.99
C HIS A 94 16.75 -10.19 -2.81
N ILE A 95 15.97 -10.68 -3.76
CA ILE A 95 16.37 -11.77 -4.65
C ILE A 95 16.41 -11.25 -6.09
N ARG A 96 17.51 -11.52 -6.80
CA ARG A 96 17.64 -11.24 -8.22
C ARG A 96 17.79 -12.55 -8.98
N MET A 97 17.00 -12.73 -10.03
CA MET A 97 17.08 -13.91 -10.86
C MET A 97 16.77 -13.61 -12.32
N VAL A 98 17.22 -14.50 -13.20
CA VAL A 98 16.89 -14.52 -14.62
C VAL A 98 16.17 -15.82 -14.93
N LYS A 99 14.98 -15.71 -15.51
CA LYS A 99 14.27 -16.86 -16.10
C LYS A 99 14.28 -16.73 -17.63
N TYR A 100 14.05 -17.83 -18.30
CA TYR A 100 13.96 -17.87 -19.77
C TYR A 100 12.55 -18.28 -20.19
N ILE A 101 11.96 -17.49 -21.09
CA ILE A 101 10.67 -17.78 -21.73
C ILE A 101 10.93 -17.90 -23.23
N ASN A 102 10.73 -19.09 -23.80
CA ASN A 102 11.06 -19.39 -25.19
C ASN A 102 12.49 -18.95 -25.54
N SER A 103 13.45 -19.37 -24.72
CA SER A 103 14.89 -19.06 -24.82
C SER A 103 15.26 -17.58 -24.73
N ARG A 104 14.31 -16.70 -24.35
CA ARG A 104 14.55 -15.26 -24.18
C ARG A 104 14.59 -14.88 -22.70
N PRO A 105 15.55 -14.05 -22.29
CA PRO A 105 15.74 -13.73 -20.87
C PRO A 105 14.64 -12.84 -20.31
N VAL A 106 14.35 -13.03 -19.04
CA VAL A 106 13.47 -12.20 -18.22
C VAL A 106 14.15 -11.96 -16.88
N LYS A 107 14.50 -10.72 -16.58
CA LYS A 107 15.09 -10.32 -15.33
C LYS A 107 14.00 -10.02 -14.32
N ILE A 108 14.15 -10.58 -13.13
CA ILE A 108 13.16 -10.49 -12.04
C ILE A 108 13.88 -10.04 -10.78
N ASN A 109 13.32 -9.02 -10.13
CA ASN A 109 13.70 -8.62 -8.79
C ASN A 109 12.54 -8.93 -7.86
N ILE A 110 12.83 -9.50 -6.71
CA ILE A 110 11.88 -9.91 -5.71
C ILE A 110 12.32 -9.32 -4.37
N VAL A 111 11.38 -8.78 -3.61
CA VAL A 111 11.60 -8.55 -2.18
C VAL A 111 10.59 -9.40 -1.43
N GLU A 112 11.10 -10.23 -0.55
CA GLU A 112 10.28 -11.04 0.35
C GLU A 112 10.48 -10.55 1.78
N VAL A 113 9.35 -10.40 2.48
CA VAL A 113 9.29 -9.85 3.83
C VAL A 113 8.57 -10.85 4.74
N ASN A 114 9.22 -11.21 5.85
CA ASN A 114 8.63 -11.99 6.93
C ASN A 114 8.61 -11.13 8.20
N THR A 115 7.45 -10.56 8.52
CA THR A 115 7.26 -9.69 9.68
C THR A 115 7.30 -10.42 11.02
N LYS A 116 7.18 -11.75 11.02
CA LYS A 116 7.36 -12.56 12.25
C LYS A 116 8.80 -12.53 12.74
N ILE A 117 9.78 -12.45 11.81
CA ILE A 117 11.20 -12.33 12.14
C ILE A 117 11.55 -10.93 12.66
N ASN A 118 10.92 -9.91 12.10
CA ASN A 118 11.11 -8.53 12.52
C ASN A 118 9.77 -7.77 12.52
N PRO A 119 9.07 -7.72 13.64
CA PRO A 119 7.78 -7.06 13.77
C PRO A 119 7.85 -5.53 13.62
N ASN A 120 9.05 -4.93 13.60
CA ASN A 120 9.23 -3.50 13.36
C ASN A 120 9.23 -3.13 11.88
N ILE A 121 9.13 -4.11 10.97
CA ILE A 121 9.00 -3.86 9.54
C ILE A 121 7.56 -3.47 9.25
N GLU A 122 7.38 -2.28 8.71
CA GLU A 122 6.11 -1.79 8.20
C GLU A 122 6.02 -1.97 6.68
N ILE A 123 4.86 -2.43 6.22
CA ILE A 123 4.53 -2.55 4.79
C ILE A 123 3.34 -1.62 4.53
N ALA A 124 3.59 -0.51 3.85
CA ALA A 124 2.58 0.53 3.65
C ALA A 124 2.66 1.16 2.24
N PRO A 125 1.54 1.54 1.63
CA PRO A 125 1.55 2.41 0.47
C PRO A 125 1.97 3.83 0.87
N GLN A 126 2.61 4.54 -0.06
CA GLN A 126 3.08 5.90 0.16
C GLN A 126 2.67 6.82 -0.98
N LEU A 127 2.33 8.07 -0.64
CA LEU A 127 1.98 9.11 -1.60
C LEU A 127 3.23 9.84 -2.15
N ALA A 128 3.11 10.34 -3.37
CA ALA A 128 4.13 11.20 -3.97
C ALA A 128 4.26 12.57 -3.27
N SER A 129 3.23 13.02 -2.59
CA SER A 129 3.14 14.30 -1.89
C SER A 129 2.02 14.27 -0.85
N THR A 130 1.78 15.39 -0.19
CA THR A 130 0.69 15.59 0.80
C THR A 130 -0.71 15.51 0.19
N ASN A 131 -0.85 15.56 -1.12
CA ASN A 131 -2.12 15.39 -1.82
C ASN A 131 -1.99 14.44 -3.02
N LEU A 132 -3.15 14.03 -3.55
CA LEU A 132 -3.27 12.98 -4.56
C LEU A 132 -2.82 13.41 -5.97
N LYS A 133 -2.71 14.71 -6.25
CA LYS A 133 -2.44 15.25 -7.60
C LYS A 133 -0.96 15.46 -7.89
N HIS A 134 -0.12 14.59 -7.38
CA HIS A 134 1.32 14.67 -7.58
C HIS A 134 1.91 13.36 -8.09
N ARG A 135 3.04 13.47 -8.74
CA ARG A 135 3.87 12.37 -9.21
C ARG A 135 5.30 12.58 -8.74
N ALA A 136 5.93 11.53 -8.35
CA ALA A 136 7.35 11.51 -8.04
C ALA A 136 7.94 10.17 -8.48
N THR A 137 9.26 10.13 -8.66
CA THR A 137 9.93 8.85 -8.88
C THR A 137 9.83 7.99 -7.63
N ILE A 138 9.79 6.67 -7.82
CA ILE A 138 9.78 5.73 -6.70
C ILE A 138 10.97 5.95 -5.76
N ARG A 139 12.14 6.29 -6.32
CA ARG A 139 13.33 6.64 -5.52
C ARG A 139 13.07 7.84 -4.61
N THR A 140 12.43 8.89 -5.11
CA THR A 140 12.10 10.08 -4.32
C THR A 140 11.14 9.74 -3.18
N ILE A 141 10.09 8.94 -3.47
CA ILE A 141 9.11 8.53 -2.47
C ILE A 141 9.78 7.65 -1.41
N ALA A 142 10.54 6.64 -1.83
CA ALA A 142 11.26 5.75 -0.92
C ALA A 142 12.25 6.48 -0.01
N SER A 143 13.00 7.45 -0.58
CA SER A 143 13.96 8.24 0.22
C SER A 143 13.30 9.13 1.26
N ARG A 144 12.13 9.71 0.97
CA ARG A 144 11.39 10.55 1.93
C ARG A 144 10.87 9.74 3.11
N ASN A 145 10.50 8.49 2.87
CA ASN A 145 9.90 7.61 3.87
C ASN A 145 10.94 6.63 4.49
N ASN A 146 12.23 6.82 4.23
CA ASN A 146 13.30 5.94 4.68
C ASN A 146 13.05 4.45 4.38
N SER A 147 12.39 4.16 3.25
CA SER A 147 12.00 2.81 2.88
C SER A 147 13.23 1.95 2.55
N ILE A 148 13.24 0.73 3.05
CA ILE A 148 14.29 -0.28 2.76
C ILE A 148 14.18 -0.73 1.30
N ALA A 149 12.95 -0.94 0.83
CA ALA A 149 12.63 -1.30 -0.55
C ALA A 149 11.29 -0.70 -0.95
N ALA A 150 11.09 -0.47 -2.25
CA ALA A 150 9.83 0.03 -2.77
C ALA A 150 9.59 -0.45 -4.21
N VAL A 151 8.33 -0.60 -4.58
CA VAL A 151 7.86 -0.88 -5.94
C VAL A 151 6.78 0.11 -6.35
N ASN A 152 6.46 0.20 -7.65
CA ASN A 152 5.32 0.98 -8.12
C ASN A 152 4.03 0.50 -7.46
N GLY A 153 3.12 1.44 -7.18
CA GLY A 153 1.85 1.15 -6.54
C GLY A 153 0.70 0.97 -7.54
N THR A 154 -0.44 1.55 -7.19
CA THR A 154 -1.67 1.47 -7.99
C THR A 154 -1.56 2.24 -9.31
N TYR A 155 -2.46 1.91 -10.24
CA TYR A 155 -2.67 2.73 -11.43
C TYR A 155 -3.08 4.16 -11.06
N PHE A 156 -2.76 5.12 -11.90
CA PHE A 156 -3.10 6.52 -11.67
C PHE A 156 -3.50 7.22 -12.97
N LYS A 157 -4.15 8.36 -12.86
CA LYS A 157 -4.46 9.20 -14.02
C LYS A 157 -3.21 9.99 -14.44
N PRO A 158 -2.60 9.72 -15.60
CA PRO A 158 -1.29 10.29 -15.97
C PRO A 158 -1.26 11.83 -15.97
N GLN A 159 -2.39 12.47 -16.30
CA GLN A 159 -2.49 13.95 -16.38
C GLN A 159 -2.45 14.61 -15.00
N THR A 160 -2.88 13.93 -13.96
CA THR A 160 -3.05 14.52 -12.63
C THR A 160 -2.27 13.83 -11.52
N GLY A 161 -1.87 12.56 -11.70
CA GLY A 161 -1.25 11.75 -10.65
C GLY A 161 -2.25 11.07 -9.72
N VAL A 162 -3.56 11.36 -9.82
CA VAL A 162 -4.59 10.80 -8.93
C VAL A 162 -4.63 9.27 -9.02
N PRO A 163 -4.48 8.55 -7.89
CA PRO A 163 -4.59 7.09 -7.84
C PRO A 163 -5.97 6.61 -8.29
N LEU A 164 -6.00 5.51 -9.04
CA LEU A 164 -7.23 4.89 -9.56
C LEU A 164 -7.52 3.59 -8.82
N GLY A 165 -8.36 3.66 -7.81
CA GLY A 165 -8.74 2.55 -6.94
C GLY A 165 -8.66 2.93 -5.47
N THR A 166 -9.01 1.99 -4.59
CA THR A 166 -8.99 2.22 -3.15
C THR A 166 -7.56 2.40 -2.65
N LEU A 167 -7.34 3.51 -1.98
CA LEU A 167 -6.11 3.79 -1.23
C LEU A 167 -6.49 4.21 0.18
N MET A 168 -5.99 3.47 1.16
CA MET A 168 -6.07 3.78 2.58
C MET A 168 -4.67 3.71 3.18
N ILE A 169 -4.30 4.71 3.96
CA ILE A 169 -3.02 4.78 4.67
C ILE A 169 -3.34 5.19 6.11
N ASP A 170 -2.83 4.46 7.08
CA ASP A 170 -3.06 4.71 8.51
C ASP A 170 -4.56 4.85 8.83
N LYS A 171 -5.37 3.90 8.36
CA LYS A 171 -6.84 3.85 8.54
C LYS A 171 -7.61 5.00 7.87
N LYS A 172 -6.92 5.94 7.22
CA LYS A 172 -7.53 7.05 6.47
C LYS A 172 -7.76 6.66 5.01
N ILE A 173 -9.01 6.73 4.55
CA ILE A 173 -9.37 6.51 3.14
C ILE A 173 -9.04 7.76 2.33
N TYR A 174 -8.09 7.66 1.43
CA TYR A 174 -7.69 8.71 0.48
C TYR A 174 -8.52 8.68 -0.80
N THR A 175 -8.76 7.48 -1.36
CA THR A 175 -9.56 7.29 -2.57
C THR A 175 -10.43 6.05 -2.44
N GLY A 176 -11.58 6.07 -3.10
CA GLY A 176 -12.48 4.92 -3.14
C GLY A 176 -12.25 3.99 -4.33
N PRO A 177 -13.00 2.87 -4.40
CA PRO A 177 -12.82 1.82 -5.41
C PRO A 177 -13.24 2.28 -6.81
N ILE A 178 -12.64 1.67 -7.83
CA ILE A 178 -12.98 1.92 -9.23
C ILE A 178 -12.99 0.59 -10.00
N PHE A 179 -13.93 0.44 -10.92
CA PHE A 179 -14.03 -0.69 -11.86
C PHE A 179 -13.97 -2.08 -11.20
N ASN A 180 -14.45 -2.21 -9.97
CA ASN A 180 -14.44 -3.47 -9.23
C ASN A 180 -13.05 -4.13 -9.17
N ARG A 181 -12.01 -3.31 -9.00
CA ARG A 181 -10.62 -3.77 -8.92
C ARG A 181 -10.34 -4.47 -7.61
N VAL A 182 -9.41 -5.42 -7.68
CA VAL A 182 -8.86 -6.08 -6.51
C VAL A 182 -8.04 -5.09 -5.68
N ALA A 183 -8.05 -5.29 -4.37
CA ALA A 183 -7.22 -4.56 -3.43
C ALA A 183 -6.62 -5.50 -2.39
N MET A 184 -5.49 -5.11 -1.84
CA MET A 184 -4.85 -5.75 -0.70
C MET A 184 -5.02 -4.87 0.52
N GLY A 185 -5.53 -5.45 1.60
CA GLY A 185 -5.52 -4.90 2.95
C GLY A 185 -4.30 -5.39 3.70
N ILE A 186 -3.65 -4.51 4.42
CA ILE A 186 -2.41 -4.74 5.16
C ILE A 186 -2.64 -4.36 6.62
N SER A 187 -2.29 -5.25 7.53
CA SER A 187 -2.32 -5.03 8.98
C SER A 187 -1.12 -5.70 9.64
N LYS A 188 -0.97 -5.50 10.93
CA LYS A 188 0.06 -6.20 11.73
C LYS A 188 -0.17 -7.71 11.76
N ASP A 189 -1.45 -8.14 11.69
CA ASP A 189 -1.83 -9.55 11.74
C ASP A 189 -1.73 -10.25 10.38
N GLY A 190 -1.45 -9.49 9.31
CA GLY A 190 -1.23 -10.00 7.99
C GLY A 190 -2.04 -9.33 6.88
N PHE A 191 -2.35 -10.09 5.84
CA PHE A 191 -2.86 -9.59 4.58
C PHE A 191 -4.23 -10.17 4.25
N LYS A 192 -5.04 -9.36 3.56
CA LYS A 192 -6.32 -9.77 2.96
C LYS A 192 -6.38 -9.29 1.53
N MET A 193 -6.99 -10.05 0.64
CA MET A 193 -7.17 -9.61 -0.74
C MET A 193 -8.59 -9.88 -1.22
N SER A 194 -9.26 -8.87 -1.75
CA SER A 194 -10.56 -9.02 -2.42
C SER A 194 -10.88 -7.81 -3.29
N LYS A 195 -11.96 -7.91 -4.06
CA LYS A 195 -12.57 -6.77 -4.72
C LYS A 195 -13.32 -5.95 -3.67
N LEU A 196 -13.10 -4.64 -3.67
CA LEU A 196 -13.72 -3.74 -2.72
C LEU A 196 -14.80 -2.89 -3.37
N GLY A 197 -15.87 -2.66 -2.62
CA GLY A 197 -16.86 -1.61 -2.83
C GLY A 197 -16.75 -0.52 -1.75
N LEU A 198 -17.68 0.42 -1.79
CA LEU A 198 -17.80 1.48 -0.82
C LEU A 198 -19.21 1.45 -0.22
N ILE A 199 -19.30 1.48 1.10
CA ILE A 199 -20.52 1.81 1.84
C ILE A 199 -20.34 3.25 2.30
N SER A 200 -20.99 4.19 1.62
CA SER A 200 -20.81 5.60 1.91
C SER A 200 -22.12 6.37 1.73
N TYR A 201 -22.42 7.20 2.71
CA TYR A 201 -23.62 8.01 2.74
C TYR A 201 -23.34 9.40 3.32
N VAL A 202 -24.05 10.41 2.81
CA VAL A 202 -24.27 11.68 3.51
C VAL A 202 -25.66 11.67 4.11
N ARG A 203 -25.78 12.14 5.34
CA ARG A 203 -27.03 12.14 6.12
C ARG A 203 -27.30 13.51 6.73
N ALA A 204 -28.56 13.92 6.78
CA ALA A 204 -29.03 15.10 7.47
C ALA A 204 -30.42 14.82 8.06
N GLY A 205 -30.52 14.64 9.37
CA GLY A 205 -31.72 14.15 10.02
C GLY A 205 -32.15 12.78 9.43
N SER A 206 -33.38 12.69 8.93
CA SER A 206 -33.91 11.47 8.27
C SER A 206 -33.48 11.34 6.79
N THR A 207 -32.97 12.40 6.19
CA THR A 207 -32.50 12.39 4.80
C THR A 207 -31.15 11.70 4.69
N HIS A 208 -31.03 10.74 3.77
CA HIS A 208 -29.77 10.10 3.47
C HIS A 208 -29.58 9.94 1.96
N LEU A 209 -28.36 10.04 1.49
CA LEU A 209 -27.98 9.89 0.09
C LEU A 209 -26.71 9.07 -0.02
N LYS A 210 -26.74 8.06 -0.88
CA LYS A 210 -25.56 7.27 -1.19
C LYS A 210 -24.50 8.13 -1.87
N VAL A 211 -23.28 8.02 -1.41
CA VAL A 211 -22.07 8.55 -2.05
C VAL A 211 -21.47 7.46 -2.93
N ASP A 212 -21.23 7.78 -4.19
CA ASP A 212 -20.72 6.81 -5.15
C ASP A 212 -19.20 6.64 -5.06
N ASN A 213 -18.44 7.71 -4.69
CA ASN A 213 -17.01 7.60 -4.51
C ASN A 213 -16.41 8.80 -3.76
N ILE A 214 -15.12 8.65 -3.38
CA ILE A 214 -14.30 9.68 -2.72
C ILE A 214 -13.03 9.91 -3.53
N ASN A 215 -12.70 11.19 -3.75
CA ASN A 215 -11.46 11.65 -4.38
C ASN A 215 -11.11 10.88 -5.67
N GLN A 216 -12.12 10.50 -6.44
CA GLN A 216 -11.96 9.85 -7.74
C GLN A 216 -12.43 10.78 -8.87
N PRO A 217 -11.86 10.65 -10.06
CA PRO A 217 -12.41 11.28 -11.24
C PRO A 217 -13.87 10.86 -11.46
N ARG A 218 -14.74 11.80 -11.86
CA ARG A 218 -16.14 11.50 -12.17
C ARG A 218 -16.23 10.62 -13.41
N ILE A 219 -16.85 9.45 -13.27
CA ILE A 219 -17.09 8.51 -14.38
C ILE A 219 -18.47 8.75 -15.01
N LEU A 220 -19.50 8.91 -14.18
CA LEU A 220 -20.88 9.18 -14.63
C LEU A 220 -21.34 10.51 -14.07
N SER A 221 -22.11 11.26 -14.89
CA SER A 221 -22.69 12.54 -14.48
C SER A 221 -23.67 12.41 -13.31
N THR A 222 -24.26 11.22 -13.14
CA THR A 222 -25.21 10.91 -12.06
C THR A 222 -24.56 10.60 -10.71
N TYR A 223 -23.22 10.49 -10.67
CA TYR A 223 -22.50 10.16 -9.43
C TYR A 223 -22.50 11.33 -8.45
N VAL A 224 -22.68 10.98 -7.17
CA VAL A 224 -22.43 11.83 -6.02
C VAL A 224 -21.03 11.49 -5.48
N LEU A 225 -20.13 12.46 -5.50
CA LEU A 225 -18.74 12.30 -5.12
C LEU A 225 -18.41 13.21 -3.95
N ILE A 226 -17.51 12.73 -3.08
CA ILE A 226 -16.91 13.53 -2.03
C ILE A 226 -15.48 13.92 -2.48
N TYR A 227 -15.14 15.19 -2.23
CA TYR A 227 -13.76 15.69 -2.40
C TYR A 227 -13.29 16.27 -1.08
N THR A 228 -12.16 15.76 -0.57
CA THR A 228 -11.47 16.24 0.64
C THR A 228 -10.23 17.05 0.29
N GLN A 229 -9.56 17.64 1.27
CA GLN A 229 -8.28 18.34 1.09
C GLN A 229 -7.19 17.45 0.45
N ASP A 230 -7.31 16.12 0.57
CA ASP A 230 -6.38 15.20 -0.10
C ASP A 230 -6.49 15.28 -1.63
N TRP A 231 -7.65 15.64 -2.19
CA TRP A 231 -7.81 15.94 -3.60
C TRP A 231 -7.07 17.21 -4.04
N GLY A 232 -6.97 18.18 -3.14
CA GLY A 232 -6.39 19.50 -3.35
C GLY A 232 -7.27 20.61 -2.76
N GLN A 233 -6.90 21.86 -2.99
CA GLN A 233 -7.59 23.02 -2.39
C GLN A 233 -9.00 23.28 -2.94
N THR A 234 -9.27 22.83 -4.18
CA THR A 234 -10.55 23.08 -4.86
C THR A 234 -11.14 21.79 -5.43
N SER A 235 -12.45 21.67 -5.33
CA SER A 235 -13.21 20.59 -5.98
C SER A 235 -13.23 20.75 -7.50
N PRO A 236 -13.44 19.67 -8.27
CA PRO A 236 -13.81 19.80 -9.68
C PRO A 236 -15.12 20.55 -9.85
N THR A 237 -15.35 21.07 -11.08
CA THR A 237 -16.68 21.52 -11.48
C THR A 237 -17.69 20.38 -11.36
N PRO A 238 -18.91 20.64 -10.84
CA PRO A 238 -19.94 19.61 -10.75
C PRO A 238 -20.39 19.16 -12.15
N PRO A 239 -21.17 18.06 -12.29
CA PRO A 239 -21.70 17.66 -13.59
C PRO A 239 -22.65 18.72 -14.15
N LYS A 240 -22.96 18.63 -15.44
CA LYS A 240 -24.00 19.48 -16.05
C LYS A 240 -25.30 19.38 -15.23
N TYR A 241 -25.89 20.51 -14.88
CA TYR A 241 -27.02 20.62 -13.95
C TYR A 241 -26.75 20.11 -12.53
N GLY A 242 -25.49 20.02 -12.16
CA GLY A 242 -25.06 19.63 -10.81
C GLY A 242 -24.72 20.82 -9.94
N ILE A 243 -24.36 20.52 -8.70
CA ILE A 243 -23.94 21.50 -7.69
C ILE A 243 -22.84 20.90 -6.79
N ASN A 244 -22.00 21.77 -6.26
CA ASN A 244 -21.06 21.50 -5.19
C ASN A 244 -21.59 22.11 -3.89
N ILE A 245 -21.63 21.33 -2.81
CA ILE A 245 -21.93 21.78 -1.45
C ILE A 245 -20.66 21.62 -0.61
N ALA A 246 -20.13 22.74 -0.15
CA ALA A 246 -18.98 22.71 0.76
C ALA A 246 -19.49 22.62 2.23
N VAL A 247 -18.92 21.65 2.96
CA VAL A 247 -19.27 21.31 4.33
C VAL A 247 -18.02 21.39 5.20
N ASP A 248 -18.09 22.08 6.33
CA ASP A 248 -16.97 22.20 7.26
C ASP A 248 -16.81 20.97 8.16
N SER A 249 -15.85 21.03 9.08
CA SER A 249 -15.55 19.94 10.03
C SER A 249 -16.68 19.66 11.03
N THR A 250 -17.61 20.59 11.20
CA THR A 250 -18.77 20.45 12.09
C THR A 250 -20.03 19.94 11.38
N GLY A 251 -19.93 19.67 10.06
CA GLY A 251 -21.06 19.27 9.24
C GLY A 251 -21.91 20.43 8.70
N LYS A 252 -21.53 21.69 8.96
CA LYS A 252 -22.27 22.87 8.52
C LYS A 252 -21.98 23.19 7.05
N ILE A 253 -23.02 23.51 6.29
CA ILE A 253 -22.87 24.01 4.93
C ILE A 253 -22.32 25.44 4.96
N ILE A 254 -21.20 25.64 4.30
CA ILE A 254 -20.57 26.97 4.17
C ILE A 254 -20.73 27.60 2.78
N SER A 255 -20.90 26.80 1.75
CA SER A 255 -21.20 27.33 0.41
C SER A 255 -21.90 26.31 -0.49
N LYS A 256 -22.62 26.83 -1.49
CA LYS A 256 -23.22 26.08 -2.61
C LYS A 256 -22.76 26.72 -3.91
N SER A 257 -22.23 25.95 -4.85
CA SER A 257 -21.61 26.48 -6.08
C SER A 257 -21.94 25.61 -7.30
N TYR A 258 -22.28 26.24 -8.40
CA TYR A 258 -22.42 25.59 -9.70
C TYR A 258 -21.08 25.41 -10.45
N GLY A 259 -20.00 25.96 -9.91
CA GLY A 259 -18.64 25.83 -10.39
C GLY A 259 -17.76 25.05 -9.40
N SER A 260 -16.46 25.04 -9.65
CA SER A 260 -15.46 24.60 -8.67
C SER A 260 -15.61 25.44 -7.39
N THR A 261 -15.33 24.85 -6.25
CA THR A 261 -15.38 25.57 -4.95
C THR A 261 -14.21 25.14 -4.07
N THR A 262 -13.84 26.02 -3.14
CA THR A 262 -12.81 25.71 -2.15
C THR A 262 -13.27 24.55 -1.27
N ILE A 263 -12.38 23.60 -1.04
CA ILE A 263 -12.60 22.50 -0.10
C ILE A 263 -12.20 23.00 1.29
N PRO A 264 -13.10 23.00 2.27
CA PRO A 264 -12.78 23.48 3.61
C PRO A 264 -11.66 22.67 4.28
N ALA A 265 -10.85 23.31 5.10
CA ALA A 265 -9.89 22.62 5.96
C ALA A 265 -10.65 21.63 6.87
N GLN A 266 -10.20 20.38 6.95
CA GLN A 266 -10.85 19.30 7.72
C GLN A 266 -12.32 19.04 7.35
N GLY A 267 -12.80 19.64 6.26
CA GLY A 267 -14.15 19.46 5.71
C GLY A 267 -14.09 18.74 4.36
N TYR A 268 -15.19 18.84 3.63
CA TYR A 268 -15.33 18.19 2.33
C TYR A 268 -16.31 18.93 1.41
N VAL A 269 -16.27 18.58 0.13
CA VAL A 269 -17.27 19.02 -0.86
C VAL A 269 -18.06 17.81 -1.34
N ILE A 270 -19.41 17.92 -1.28
CA ILE A 270 -20.34 16.99 -1.91
C ILE A 270 -20.61 17.52 -3.32
N SER A 271 -20.30 16.72 -4.35
CA SER A 271 -20.45 17.10 -5.75
C SER A 271 -21.36 16.13 -6.47
N GLY A 272 -22.45 16.60 -7.04
CA GLY A 272 -23.41 15.72 -7.72
C GLY A 272 -24.53 16.45 -8.44
N PRO A 273 -25.51 15.72 -9.01
CA PRO A 273 -26.72 16.27 -9.58
C PRO A 273 -27.50 17.13 -8.57
N LYS A 274 -28.03 18.27 -9.02
CA LYS A 274 -28.73 19.21 -8.14
C LYS A 274 -29.96 18.60 -7.48
N ASP A 275 -30.73 17.84 -8.25
CA ASP A 275 -31.96 17.15 -7.78
C ASP A 275 -31.68 16.21 -6.60
N LYS A 276 -30.57 15.47 -6.66
CA LYS A 276 -30.16 14.59 -5.57
C LYS A 276 -29.67 15.36 -4.32
N LEU A 277 -29.03 16.53 -4.51
CA LEU A 277 -28.43 17.32 -3.43
C LEU A 277 -29.38 18.37 -2.85
N GLN A 278 -30.46 18.72 -3.55
CA GLN A 278 -31.42 19.73 -3.11
C GLN A 278 -32.03 19.44 -1.72
N PRO A 279 -32.35 18.18 -1.33
CA PRO A 279 -32.86 17.87 0.01
C PRO A 279 -31.94 18.24 1.17
N PHE A 280 -30.63 18.47 0.88
CA PHE A 280 -29.64 18.86 1.89
C PHE A 280 -29.41 20.36 2.00
N PHE A 281 -30.05 21.18 1.16
CA PHE A 281 -29.73 22.61 1.06
C PHE A 281 -29.96 23.40 2.36
N ASP A 282 -30.93 23.02 3.14
CA ASP A 282 -31.31 23.68 4.38
C ASP A 282 -30.95 22.83 5.61
N ALA A 283 -30.08 21.84 5.41
CA ALA A 283 -29.60 20.99 6.49
C ALA A 283 -28.77 21.81 7.48
N LYS A 284 -29.06 21.67 8.77
CA LYS A 284 -28.25 22.28 9.84
C LYS A 284 -26.90 21.63 9.97
N GLU A 285 -26.88 20.31 9.74
CA GLU A 285 -25.68 19.48 9.86
C GLU A 285 -25.75 18.34 8.83
N ILE A 286 -24.63 18.06 8.17
CA ILE A 286 -24.45 16.91 7.26
C ILE A 286 -23.37 16.03 7.83
N VAL A 287 -23.67 14.77 8.05
CA VAL A 287 -22.74 13.73 8.50
C VAL A 287 -22.34 12.87 7.31
N LEU A 288 -21.04 12.69 7.11
CA LEU A 288 -20.46 11.78 6.13
C LEU A 288 -20.03 10.48 6.82
N ASP A 289 -20.55 9.35 6.36
CA ASP A 289 -20.13 8.00 6.78
C ASP A 289 -19.51 7.26 5.59
N VAL A 290 -18.30 6.74 5.76
CA VAL A 290 -17.55 6.07 4.70
C VAL A 290 -16.89 4.82 5.25
N LYS A 291 -17.19 3.68 4.62
CA LYS A 291 -16.58 2.39 4.93
C LYS A 291 -16.31 1.61 3.65
N VAL A 292 -15.22 0.84 3.65
CA VAL A 292 -14.99 -0.14 2.60
C VAL A 292 -15.86 -1.39 2.81
N ASN A 293 -16.21 -2.07 1.70
CA ASN A 293 -17.00 -3.29 1.71
C ASN A 293 -16.31 -4.36 0.83
N PRO A 294 -16.04 -5.59 1.29
CA PRO A 294 -16.35 -6.11 2.63
C PRO A 294 -15.56 -5.39 3.74
N ILE A 295 -16.13 -5.40 4.94
CA ILE A 295 -15.45 -4.87 6.12
C ILE A 295 -14.36 -5.86 6.52
N TRP A 296 -13.11 -5.43 6.46
CA TRP A 296 -11.96 -6.29 6.77
C TRP A 296 -11.52 -6.26 8.24
N GLY A 297 -12.27 -5.57 9.08
CA GLY A 297 -11.88 -5.36 10.47
C GLY A 297 -10.71 -4.38 10.55
N GLU A 298 -9.70 -4.70 11.32
CA GLU A 298 -8.58 -3.82 11.58
C GLU A 298 -7.47 -3.95 10.54
N VAL A 299 -7.67 -3.37 9.35
CA VAL A 299 -6.57 -3.14 8.40
C VAL A 299 -6.09 -1.69 8.53
N ASP A 300 -4.77 -1.51 8.51
CA ASP A 300 -4.16 -0.19 8.61
C ASP A 300 -4.03 0.48 7.24
N HIS A 301 -3.77 -0.33 6.21
CA HIS A 301 -3.56 0.17 4.85
C HIS A 301 -4.34 -0.66 3.83
N ILE A 302 -4.73 -0.02 2.73
CA ILE A 302 -5.32 -0.66 1.56
C ILE A 302 -4.67 -0.09 0.31
N ILE A 303 -4.28 -0.95 -0.61
CA ILE A 303 -3.82 -0.58 -1.94
C ILE A 303 -4.58 -1.38 -2.99
N SER A 304 -5.20 -0.70 -3.95
CA SER A 304 -5.80 -1.36 -5.12
C SER A 304 -4.77 -1.60 -6.20
N GLY A 305 -4.99 -2.66 -6.95
CA GLY A 305 -4.22 -3.01 -8.14
C GLY A 305 -5.11 -3.63 -9.20
N GLY A 306 -4.65 -4.73 -9.74
CA GLY A 306 -5.41 -5.58 -10.65
C GLY A 306 -4.70 -5.83 -11.98
N PRO A 307 -5.10 -6.90 -12.64
CA PRO A 307 -6.06 -7.90 -12.17
C PRO A 307 -5.50 -8.79 -11.05
N TYR A 308 -6.33 -9.68 -10.52
CA TYR A 308 -5.81 -10.83 -9.78
C TYR A 308 -4.78 -11.58 -10.63
N LEU A 309 -3.81 -12.17 -9.99
CA LEU A 309 -2.84 -13.10 -10.58
C LEU A 309 -2.97 -14.49 -9.96
N VAL A 310 -3.10 -14.55 -8.65
CA VAL A 310 -3.33 -15.76 -7.87
C VAL A 310 -4.50 -15.51 -6.93
N LYS A 311 -5.40 -16.48 -6.84
CA LYS A 311 -6.50 -16.49 -5.90
C LYS A 311 -6.67 -17.90 -5.34
N ASP A 312 -6.78 -18.01 -4.01
CA ASP A 312 -6.89 -19.30 -3.31
C ASP A 312 -5.78 -20.30 -3.74
N GLY A 313 -4.55 -19.82 -3.97
CA GLY A 313 -3.41 -20.62 -4.43
C GLY A 313 -3.48 -21.08 -5.89
N GLN A 314 -4.46 -20.60 -6.67
CA GLN A 314 -4.60 -20.95 -8.08
C GLN A 314 -4.37 -19.74 -8.99
N VAL A 315 -3.81 -19.97 -10.17
CA VAL A 315 -3.70 -18.95 -11.21
C VAL A 315 -5.10 -18.45 -11.58
N PHE A 316 -5.35 -17.17 -11.37
CA PHE A 316 -6.64 -16.54 -11.62
C PHE A 316 -6.44 -15.13 -12.17
N VAL A 317 -6.61 -14.94 -13.49
CA VAL A 317 -6.41 -13.64 -14.16
C VAL A 317 -7.74 -13.13 -14.69
N ASP A 318 -8.34 -12.17 -14.02
CA ASP A 318 -9.66 -11.63 -14.32
C ASP A 318 -9.61 -10.23 -14.96
N ALA A 319 -8.64 -9.99 -15.85
CA ALA A 319 -8.36 -8.69 -16.45
C ALA A 319 -9.59 -8.04 -17.11
N ALA A 320 -10.39 -8.82 -17.85
CA ALA A 320 -11.61 -8.32 -18.51
C ALA A 320 -12.64 -7.80 -17.49
N ALA A 321 -12.87 -8.54 -16.40
CA ALA A 321 -13.81 -8.19 -15.35
C ALA A 321 -13.41 -6.90 -14.61
N GLN A 322 -12.10 -6.58 -14.61
CA GLN A 322 -11.56 -5.36 -13.97
C GLN A 322 -11.27 -4.23 -14.97
N LYS A 323 -11.69 -4.35 -16.23
CA LYS A 323 -11.44 -3.39 -17.33
C LYS A 323 -9.94 -3.12 -17.55
N LEU A 324 -9.13 -4.17 -17.52
CA LEU A 324 -7.68 -4.15 -17.65
C LEU A 324 -7.16 -4.96 -18.86
N ASN A 325 -7.98 -5.13 -19.91
CA ASN A 325 -7.59 -5.88 -21.11
C ASN A 325 -6.36 -5.26 -21.82
N SER A 326 -6.20 -3.94 -21.77
CA SER A 326 -5.09 -3.23 -22.41
C SER A 326 -3.71 -3.58 -21.85
N VAL A 327 -3.65 -4.14 -20.64
CA VAL A 327 -2.39 -4.48 -19.98
C VAL A 327 -2.06 -5.97 -20.00
N THR A 328 -2.82 -6.82 -20.72
CA THR A 328 -2.63 -8.27 -20.73
C THR A 328 -1.38 -8.74 -21.48
N GLY A 329 -0.91 -7.97 -22.45
CA GLY A 329 0.25 -8.28 -23.29
C GLY A 329 1.57 -8.39 -22.51
N ARG A 330 2.65 -8.69 -23.21
CA ARG A 330 4.00 -8.77 -22.67
C ARG A 330 4.53 -7.38 -22.35
N ASN A 331 4.82 -7.13 -21.07
CA ASN A 331 5.24 -5.82 -20.55
C ASN A 331 6.20 -6.00 -19.35
N PRO A 332 6.91 -4.95 -18.93
CA PRO A 332 7.44 -4.88 -17.58
C PRO A 332 6.29 -5.04 -16.58
N ARG A 333 6.56 -5.66 -15.43
CA ARG A 333 5.52 -5.95 -14.43
C ARG A 333 5.93 -5.52 -13.05
N THR A 334 4.94 -5.11 -12.27
CA THR A 334 5.00 -5.03 -10.83
C THR A 334 3.85 -5.85 -10.27
N ALA A 335 4.11 -6.68 -9.28
CA ALA A 335 3.07 -7.45 -8.60
C ALA A 335 3.39 -7.58 -7.12
N ILE A 336 2.32 -7.74 -6.32
CA ILE A 336 2.41 -8.05 -4.90
C ILE A 336 1.52 -9.25 -4.58
N GLY A 337 1.89 -9.97 -3.52
CA GLY A 337 1.13 -11.11 -3.03
C GLY A 337 1.61 -11.52 -1.65
N TYR A 338 0.99 -12.54 -1.10
CA TYR A 338 1.41 -13.13 0.15
C TYR A 338 1.25 -14.65 0.14
N THR A 339 2.07 -15.31 0.93
CA THR A 339 2.09 -16.77 1.09
C THR A 339 1.11 -17.22 2.18
N ARG A 340 0.91 -18.53 2.33
CA ARG A 340 0.11 -19.12 3.41
C ARG A 340 0.71 -18.82 4.78
N ASP A 341 2.04 -18.70 4.87
CA ASP A 341 2.76 -18.40 6.11
C ASP A 341 2.78 -16.90 6.43
N ASN A 342 2.03 -16.10 5.64
CA ASN A 342 1.89 -14.66 5.79
C ASN A 342 3.17 -13.86 5.43
N GLU A 343 4.01 -14.42 4.55
CA GLU A 343 5.16 -13.72 4.00
C GLU A 343 4.68 -12.81 2.86
N PHE A 344 5.11 -11.55 2.86
CA PHE A 344 4.79 -10.60 1.80
C PHE A 344 5.82 -10.67 0.68
N ILE A 345 5.33 -10.78 -0.55
CA ILE A 345 6.18 -10.83 -1.75
C ILE A 345 5.83 -9.67 -2.67
N MET A 346 6.81 -8.86 -3.04
CA MET A 346 6.71 -7.90 -4.12
C MET A 346 7.76 -8.19 -5.19
N ILE A 347 7.33 -8.14 -6.46
CA ILE A 347 8.20 -8.37 -7.59
C ILE A 347 8.18 -7.23 -8.58
N THR A 348 9.31 -7.03 -9.26
CA THR A 348 9.37 -6.31 -10.53
C THR A 348 10.00 -7.19 -11.60
N VAL A 349 9.47 -7.10 -12.80
CA VAL A 349 9.96 -7.78 -14.00
C VAL A 349 10.35 -6.72 -15.00
N ASP A 350 11.63 -6.69 -15.39
CA ASP A 350 12.11 -5.80 -16.44
C ASP A 350 11.53 -6.24 -17.78
N GLY A 351 11.35 -5.32 -18.71
CA GLY A 351 10.78 -5.66 -20.00
C GLY A 351 11.04 -4.61 -21.09
N ARG A 352 10.59 -4.92 -22.32
CA ARG A 352 10.78 -4.08 -23.51
C ARG A 352 12.25 -3.90 -23.93
N GLU A 353 13.10 -4.83 -23.50
CA GLU A 353 14.54 -4.82 -23.78
C GLU A 353 15.00 -6.18 -24.27
N HIS A 354 16.09 -6.25 -25.04
CA HIS A 354 16.72 -7.50 -25.43
C HIS A 354 17.18 -8.33 -24.23
N ALA A 355 17.64 -7.66 -23.18
CA ALA A 355 18.11 -8.28 -21.95
C ALA A 355 16.99 -8.72 -21.01
N SER A 356 15.74 -8.31 -21.28
CA SER A 356 14.54 -8.73 -20.55
C SER A 356 13.30 -8.40 -21.36
N ILE A 357 12.60 -9.44 -21.82
CA ILE A 357 11.42 -9.26 -22.68
C ILE A 357 10.15 -8.90 -21.94
N GLY A 358 10.14 -8.98 -20.63
CA GLY A 358 8.94 -8.83 -19.81
C GLY A 358 8.06 -10.08 -19.77
N MET A 359 6.90 -9.96 -19.14
CA MET A 359 5.93 -11.05 -18.95
C MET A 359 4.51 -10.64 -19.33
N THR A 360 3.72 -11.59 -19.80
CA THR A 360 2.25 -11.48 -19.84
C THR A 360 1.67 -11.61 -18.42
N LEU A 361 0.42 -11.22 -18.22
CA LEU A 361 -0.25 -11.41 -16.92
C LEU A 361 -0.32 -12.89 -16.52
N GLY A 362 -0.58 -13.80 -17.49
CA GLY A 362 -0.62 -15.23 -17.20
C GLY A 362 0.73 -15.82 -16.80
N GLU A 363 1.84 -15.34 -17.39
CA GLU A 363 3.20 -15.74 -16.98
C GLU A 363 3.53 -15.19 -15.60
N THR A 364 3.17 -13.94 -15.32
CA THR A 364 3.36 -13.33 -13.99
C THR A 364 2.54 -14.06 -12.92
N ALA A 365 1.32 -14.48 -13.25
CA ALA A 365 0.47 -15.26 -12.35
C ALA A 365 1.08 -16.62 -11.99
N ARG A 366 1.60 -17.35 -13.01
CA ARG A 366 2.33 -18.60 -12.76
C ARG A 366 3.58 -18.39 -11.90
N LEU A 367 4.30 -17.30 -12.14
CA LEU A 367 5.47 -16.94 -11.35
C LEU A 367 5.11 -16.67 -9.87
N MET A 368 4.07 -15.89 -9.61
CA MET A 368 3.62 -15.62 -8.24
C MET A 368 3.16 -16.89 -7.52
N LYS A 369 2.45 -17.78 -8.24
CA LYS A 369 2.08 -19.11 -7.71
C LYS A 369 3.33 -19.97 -7.43
N GLU A 370 4.32 -19.99 -8.33
CA GLU A 370 5.58 -20.70 -8.13
C GLU A 370 6.33 -20.20 -6.87
N PHE A 371 6.26 -18.90 -6.60
CA PHE A 371 6.84 -18.29 -5.39
C PHE A 371 5.98 -18.52 -4.11
N GLY A 372 4.93 -19.34 -4.21
CA GLY A 372 4.13 -19.77 -3.06
C GLY A 372 3.02 -18.81 -2.66
N CYS A 373 2.72 -17.78 -3.46
CA CYS A 373 1.59 -16.90 -3.16
C CYS A 373 0.27 -17.66 -3.18
N VAL A 374 -0.53 -17.46 -2.13
CA VAL A 374 -1.94 -17.90 -2.10
C VAL A 374 -2.86 -16.83 -2.67
N GLU A 375 -2.48 -15.56 -2.53
CA GLU A 375 -3.13 -14.41 -3.14
C GLU A 375 -2.08 -13.51 -3.78
N ALA A 376 -2.34 -13.02 -4.99
CA ALA A 376 -1.48 -12.05 -5.67
C ALA A 376 -2.26 -11.19 -6.66
N MET A 377 -1.82 -9.95 -6.83
CA MET A 377 -2.37 -9.03 -7.83
C MET A 377 -1.26 -8.27 -8.55
N ASN A 378 -1.57 -7.85 -9.78
CA ASN A 378 -0.72 -6.96 -10.56
C ASN A 378 -0.91 -5.51 -10.08
N LEU A 379 0.17 -4.74 -10.13
CA LEU A 379 0.18 -3.29 -9.91
C LEU A 379 0.56 -2.57 -11.21
N ASP A 380 0.70 -1.24 -11.17
CA ASP A 380 1.20 -0.50 -12.34
C ASP A 380 2.66 -0.84 -12.57
N GLY A 381 2.94 -1.55 -13.63
CA GLY A 381 4.27 -2.10 -13.95
C GLY A 381 5.03 -1.30 -14.99
N GLY A 382 4.48 -0.16 -15.42
CA GLY A 382 5.04 0.62 -16.50
C GLY A 382 6.07 1.64 -16.03
N GLY A 383 7.06 1.98 -16.79
CA GLY A 383 8.01 3.06 -16.60
C GLY A 383 9.02 3.07 -17.72
#